data_fc0a14a609d40d4298fc430fec969944
#
_entry.id   fc0a14a609d40d4298fc430fec969944
#
_cell.length_a   1.000
_cell.length_b   1.000
_cell.length_c   1.000
_cell.angle_alpha   90.00
_cell.angle_beta   90.00
_cell.angle_gamma   90.00
#
_symmetry.space_group_name_H-M   'P 1'
#
loop_
_entity.id
_entity.type
_entity.pdbx_description
1 polymer ?
#
loop_
_entity_poly.entity_id
_entity_poly.type
_entity_poly.pdbx_seq_one_letter_code
_entity_poly.pdbx_strand_id
1 'polypeptide(L)'
;MQIGSLIKYHRTKKKMTQSELSIEICSIPHLSKIESNSKEANVETIKLLLSRLEIDLQDVEESEQNIHKLLEQLINNIHYLEVDKAAITFSELDEYKETIAFTKHIYLYEIYKLRYFLFIKDLMSAEEQIRWLSTQKQNFSQHEKYLLSYFSTILLILRGNYREADEKLTIIIQKYAMNNNFEGEIYYHLALVKGYMEQSGHAIYYGKKAMNFYKDHFNYKRILHVHMSLAINYSQSRIYEEALVCYEHLIRNSEMLKENDLLSKIYHNIGDLRHKMGDYSIALDYFNKSLSIFNKNNEDYLLCLHNIAVTEFRLEKWINSKESFSLLNEESIKMKDSQYRLYSSFYLLLLDNQKQKAMAFLEDKVVPYLVKMDKQTESHHYFSKILVEYFKNEGKYEKAVKFTL
;
A
#
# COMPACT_ATOMS: atom_id res chain seq x y z
N MET A 1 -25.27 -19.59 -11.97
CA MET A 1 -24.57 -20.73 -11.32
C MET A 1 -24.35 -21.85 -12.33
N GLN A 2 -23.21 -22.56 -12.27
CA GLN A 2 -22.97 -23.77 -13.08
C GLN A 2 -23.47 -25.00 -12.31
N ILE A 3 -24.78 -25.11 -12.21
CA ILE A 3 -25.48 -26.14 -11.41
C ILE A 3 -25.03 -27.56 -11.80
N GLY A 4 -24.76 -27.82 -13.08
CA GLY A 4 -24.28 -29.12 -13.53
C GLY A 4 -22.93 -29.50 -12.93
N SER A 5 -22.00 -28.57 -12.86
CA SER A 5 -20.69 -28.79 -12.22
C SER A 5 -20.83 -29.02 -10.72
N LEU A 6 -21.75 -28.33 -10.06
CA LEU A 6 -22.08 -28.53 -8.64
C LEU A 6 -22.64 -29.95 -8.38
N ILE A 7 -23.60 -30.40 -9.21
CA ILE A 7 -24.15 -31.73 -9.16
C ILE A 7 -23.04 -32.77 -9.31
N LYS A 8 -22.18 -32.64 -10.31
CA LYS A 8 -21.04 -33.54 -10.54
C LYS A 8 -20.08 -33.58 -9.33
N TYR A 9 -19.77 -32.43 -8.75
CA TYR A 9 -18.90 -32.36 -7.57
C TYR A 9 -19.47 -33.13 -6.38
N HIS A 10 -20.73 -32.85 -6.00
CA HIS A 10 -21.35 -33.52 -4.87
C HIS A 10 -21.58 -35.01 -5.11
N ARG A 11 -21.93 -35.40 -6.37
CA ARG A 11 -22.03 -36.83 -6.73
C ARG A 11 -20.68 -37.55 -6.51
N THR A 12 -19.58 -36.95 -7.02
CA THR A 12 -18.26 -37.57 -6.87
C THR A 12 -17.77 -37.57 -5.42
N LYS A 13 -18.07 -36.53 -4.64
CA LYS A 13 -17.79 -36.44 -3.20
C LYS A 13 -18.51 -37.53 -2.42
N LYS A 14 -19.78 -37.87 -2.78
CA LYS A 14 -20.56 -38.97 -2.23
C LYS A 14 -20.20 -40.33 -2.86
N LYS A 15 -19.21 -40.41 -3.75
CA LYS A 15 -18.77 -41.62 -4.46
C LYS A 15 -19.86 -42.29 -5.27
N MET A 16 -20.90 -41.56 -5.70
CA MET A 16 -22.00 -42.06 -6.53
C MET A 16 -21.60 -42.09 -8.02
N THR A 17 -22.08 -43.11 -8.73
CA THR A 17 -22.00 -43.19 -10.20
C THR A 17 -23.08 -42.31 -10.85
N GLN A 18 -22.91 -41.95 -12.11
CA GLN A 18 -23.97 -41.29 -12.88
C GLN A 18 -25.24 -42.14 -12.98
N SER A 19 -25.08 -43.45 -13.04
CA SER A 19 -26.21 -44.39 -13.04
C SER A 19 -27.04 -44.30 -11.74
N GLU A 20 -26.38 -44.33 -10.59
CA GLU A 20 -27.04 -44.23 -9.28
C GLU A 20 -27.74 -42.90 -9.08
N LEU A 21 -27.12 -41.78 -9.50
CA LEU A 21 -27.74 -40.46 -9.38
C LEU A 21 -28.94 -40.29 -10.31
N SER A 22 -28.91 -40.87 -11.51
CA SER A 22 -29.92 -40.63 -12.54
C SER A 22 -31.15 -41.53 -12.46
N ILE A 23 -31.17 -42.60 -11.62
CA ILE A 23 -32.27 -43.55 -11.47
C ILE A 23 -33.60 -42.77 -11.27
N GLU A 24 -34.62 -43.11 -12.06
CA GLU A 24 -35.95 -42.51 -12.00
C GLU A 24 -36.06 -41.00 -12.22
N ILE A 25 -34.93 -40.32 -12.50
CA ILE A 25 -34.89 -38.87 -12.71
C ILE A 25 -34.63 -38.55 -14.18
N CYS A 26 -33.58 -39.13 -14.77
CA CYS A 26 -33.23 -38.90 -16.16
C CYS A 26 -32.32 -39.99 -16.71
N SER A 27 -32.06 -39.99 -18.02
CA SER A 27 -31.10 -40.92 -18.62
C SER A 27 -29.66 -40.53 -18.28
N ILE A 28 -28.75 -41.53 -18.19
CA ILE A 28 -27.32 -41.27 -17.94
C ILE A 28 -26.71 -40.28 -18.95
N PRO A 29 -26.97 -40.38 -20.28
CA PRO A 29 -26.49 -39.40 -21.23
C PRO A 29 -27.04 -37.99 -20.97
N HIS A 30 -28.25 -37.85 -20.45
CA HIS A 30 -28.82 -36.57 -20.08
C HIS A 30 -28.13 -35.97 -18.86
N LEU A 31 -27.92 -36.78 -17.82
CA LEU A 31 -27.14 -36.35 -16.64
C LEU A 31 -25.70 -35.90 -17.02
N SER A 32 -25.04 -36.67 -17.91
CA SER A 32 -23.71 -36.35 -18.39
C SER A 32 -23.68 -34.95 -19.09
N LYS A 33 -24.70 -34.62 -19.89
CA LYS A 33 -24.83 -33.30 -20.51
C LYS A 33 -25.15 -32.20 -19.51
N ILE A 34 -25.92 -32.47 -18.48
CA ILE A 34 -26.17 -31.55 -17.35
C ILE A 34 -24.87 -31.29 -16.61
N GLU A 35 -24.16 -32.33 -16.17
CA GLU A 35 -22.89 -32.22 -15.43
C GLU A 35 -21.78 -31.49 -16.20
N SER A 36 -21.81 -31.54 -17.54
CA SER A 36 -20.88 -30.80 -18.40
C SER A 36 -21.36 -29.40 -18.74
N ASN A 37 -22.52 -28.95 -18.22
CA ASN A 37 -23.18 -27.69 -18.56
C ASN A 37 -23.41 -27.49 -20.08
N SER A 38 -23.46 -28.57 -20.85
CA SER A 38 -23.69 -28.54 -22.29
C SER A 38 -25.16 -28.51 -22.65
N LYS A 39 -26.04 -28.73 -21.68
CA LYS A 39 -27.51 -28.64 -21.84
C LYS A 39 -28.12 -28.16 -20.51
N GLU A 40 -29.01 -27.18 -20.63
CA GLU A 40 -29.84 -26.75 -19.51
C GLU A 40 -30.89 -27.84 -19.20
N ALA A 41 -31.04 -28.19 -17.94
CA ALA A 41 -32.11 -29.05 -17.47
C ALA A 41 -33.27 -28.19 -16.96
N ASN A 42 -34.49 -28.75 -16.99
CA ASN A 42 -35.60 -28.09 -16.34
C ASN A 42 -35.41 -28.07 -14.81
N VAL A 43 -36.05 -27.11 -14.15
CA VAL A 43 -35.92 -26.87 -12.71
C VAL A 43 -36.31 -28.09 -11.90
N GLU A 44 -37.30 -28.86 -12.37
CA GLU A 44 -37.77 -30.08 -11.67
C GLU A 44 -36.72 -31.19 -11.69
N THR A 45 -36.08 -31.43 -12.85
CA THR A 45 -34.96 -32.39 -12.93
C THR A 45 -33.79 -31.98 -12.02
N ILE A 46 -33.45 -30.70 -11.99
CA ILE A 46 -32.39 -30.17 -11.11
C ILE A 46 -32.75 -30.40 -9.65
N LYS A 47 -33.97 -30.05 -9.23
CA LYS A 47 -34.47 -30.31 -7.86
C LYS A 47 -34.35 -31.76 -7.44
N LEU A 48 -34.77 -32.68 -8.29
CA LEU A 48 -34.71 -34.12 -8.01
C LEU A 48 -33.26 -34.62 -7.88
N LEU A 49 -32.35 -34.17 -8.76
CA LEU A 49 -30.92 -34.53 -8.69
C LEU A 49 -30.26 -33.98 -7.42
N LEU A 50 -30.52 -32.73 -7.08
CA LEU A 50 -30.00 -32.12 -5.85
C LEU A 50 -30.57 -32.74 -4.61
N SER A 51 -31.89 -33.04 -4.55
CA SER A 51 -32.56 -33.71 -3.45
C SER A 51 -31.95 -35.10 -3.19
N ARG A 52 -31.64 -35.88 -4.25
CA ARG A 52 -30.95 -37.19 -4.10
C ARG A 52 -29.52 -37.02 -3.57
N LEU A 53 -28.90 -35.88 -3.78
CA LEU A 53 -27.62 -35.49 -3.20
C LEU A 53 -27.78 -34.91 -1.78
N GLU A 54 -29.00 -34.82 -1.25
CA GLU A 54 -29.35 -34.18 0.03
C GLU A 54 -29.01 -32.69 0.05
N ILE A 55 -29.20 -31.99 -1.10
CA ILE A 55 -29.00 -30.57 -1.29
C ILE A 55 -30.34 -29.95 -1.68
N ASP A 56 -30.75 -28.91 -0.98
CA ASP A 56 -31.90 -28.11 -1.40
C ASP A 56 -31.48 -27.07 -2.43
N LEU A 57 -32.26 -26.88 -3.50
CA LEU A 57 -32.04 -25.84 -4.47
C LEU A 57 -32.13 -24.45 -3.84
N GLN A 58 -32.99 -24.30 -2.84
CA GLN A 58 -33.15 -23.06 -2.11
C GLN A 58 -31.87 -22.71 -1.32
N ASP A 59 -31.25 -23.69 -0.66
CA ASP A 59 -29.98 -23.50 0.05
C ASP A 59 -28.84 -23.06 -0.89
N VAL A 60 -28.86 -23.58 -2.12
CA VAL A 60 -27.88 -23.22 -3.15
C VAL A 60 -28.07 -21.77 -3.61
N GLU A 61 -29.32 -21.33 -3.84
CA GLU A 61 -29.63 -19.95 -4.22
C GLU A 61 -29.34 -18.97 -3.07
N GLU A 62 -29.66 -19.32 -1.84
CA GLU A 62 -29.33 -18.55 -0.65
C GLU A 62 -27.81 -18.42 -0.47
N SER A 63 -27.07 -19.50 -0.70
CA SER A 63 -25.60 -19.48 -0.66
C SER A 63 -25.02 -18.53 -1.71
N GLU A 64 -25.53 -18.50 -2.94
CA GLU A 64 -25.06 -17.57 -3.98
C GLU A 64 -25.36 -16.10 -3.62
N GLN A 65 -26.52 -15.82 -3.02
CA GLN A 65 -26.86 -14.49 -2.54
C GLN A 65 -25.97 -14.05 -1.37
N ASN A 66 -25.70 -14.96 -0.41
CA ASN A 66 -24.80 -14.71 0.70
C ASN A 66 -23.36 -14.44 0.23
N ILE A 67 -22.85 -15.24 -0.69
CA ILE A 67 -21.54 -15.02 -1.31
C ILE A 67 -21.47 -13.65 -1.96
N HIS A 68 -22.48 -13.25 -2.73
CA HIS A 68 -22.52 -11.93 -3.37
C HIS A 68 -22.48 -10.81 -2.33
N LYS A 69 -23.32 -10.90 -1.31
CA LYS A 69 -23.34 -9.93 -0.19
C LYS A 69 -22.00 -9.83 0.55
N LEU A 70 -21.37 -10.97 0.84
CA LEU A 70 -20.06 -10.98 1.51
C LEU A 70 -18.95 -10.37 0.63
N LEU A 71 -18.98 -10.60 -0.69
CA LEU A 71 -18.06 -9.96 -1.63
C LEU A 71 -18.21 -8.44 -1.64
N GLU A 72 -19.44 -7.92 -1.65
CA GLU A 72 -19.70 -6.49 -1.55
C GLU A 72 -19.26 -5.92 -0.20
N GLN A 73 -19.51 -6.65 0.89
CA GLN A 73 -19.07 -6.24 2.23
C GLN A 73 -17.54 -6.21 2.33
N LEU A 74 -16.83 -7.21 1.78
CA LEU A 74 -15.38 -7.25 1.80
C LEU A 74 -14.78 -6.03 1.12
N ILE A 75 -15.22 -5.72 -0.10
CA ILE A 75 -14.68 -4.59 -0.85
C ILE A 75 -15.02 -3.25 -0.19
N ASN A 76 -16.21 -3.16 0.43
CA ASN A 76 -16.65 -1.99 1.19
C ASN A 76 -15.77 -1.80 2.44
N ASN A 77 -15.53 -2.86 3.23
CA ASN A 77 -14.67 -2.80 4.41
C ASN A 77 -13.24 -2.35 4.05
N ILE A 78 -12.71 -2.83 2.92
CA ILE A 78 -11.42 -2.39 2.40
C ILE A 78 -11.47 -0.91 1.96
N HIS A 79 -12.56 -0.49 1.30
CA HIS A 79 -12.73 0.90 0.87
C HIS A 79 -12.74 1.88 2.05
N TYR A 80 -13.40 1.51 3.16
CA TYR A 80 -13.45 2.31 4.38
C TYR A 80 -12.31 2.06 5.37
N LEU A 81 -11.30 1.26 5.00
CA LEU A 81 -10.13 0.94 5.83
C LEU A 81 -10.50 0.26 7.16
N GLU A 82 -11.50 -0.61 7.15
CA GLU A 82 -11.97 -1.37 8.30
C GLU A 82 -11.30 -2.74 8.37
N VAL A 83 -10.06 -2.77 8.88
CA VAL A 83 -9.17 -3.96 8.82
C VAL A 83 -9.80 -5.18 9.46
N ASP A 84 -10.31 -5.04 10.69
CA ASP A 84 -10.87 -6.16 11.45
C ASP A 84 -12.13 -6.72 10.77
N LYS A 85 -13.01 -5.84 10.28
CA LYS A 85 -14.21 -6.28 9.56
C LYS A 85 -13.86 -6.95 8.23
N ALA A 86 -12.86 -6.45 7.52
CA ALA A 86 -12.40 -7.08 6.29
C ALA A 86 -11.85 -8.48 6.54
N ALA A 87 -11.12 -8.69 7.64
CA ALA A 87 -10.59 -10.01 8.03
C ALA A 87 -11.71 -11.00 8.38
N ILE A 88 -12.71 -10.56 9.15
CA ILE A 88 -13.89 -11.37 9.49
C ILE A 88 -14.64 -11.77 8.22
N THR A 89 -14.99 -10.79 7.36
CA THR A 89 -15.73 -11.06 6.12
C THR A 89 -14.95 -11.97 5.17
N PHE A 90 -13.62 -11.83 5.13
CA PHE A 90 -12.77 -12.71 4.31
C PHE A 90 -12.79 -14.16 4.86
N SER A 91 -12.76 -14.34 6.19
CA SER A 91 -12.87 -15.67 6.82
C SER A 91 -14.23 -16.31 6.54
N GLU A 92 -15.32 -15.53 6.62
CA GLU A 92 -16.66 -16.01 6.28
C GLU A 92 -16.76 -16.45 4.80
N LEU A 93 -16.14 -15.72 3.88
CA LEU A 93 -16.04 -16.10 2.47
C LEU A 93 -15.27 -17.41 2.25
N ASP A 94 -14.22 -17.66 3.04
CA ASP A 94 -13.42 -18.90 2.93
C ASP A 94 -14.23 -20.15 3.31
N GLU A 95 -15.27 -20.02 4.13
CA GLU A 95 -16.21 -21.12 4.43
C GLU A 95 -16.99 -21.56 3.19
N TYR A 96 -17.24 -20.64 2.25
CA TYR A 96 -17.94 -20.91 0.99
C TYR A 96 -17.02 -21.30 -0.17
N LYS A 97 -15.69 -21.44 0.02
CA LYS A 97 -14.74 -21.64 -1.09
C LYS A 97 -15.07 -22.81 -2.03
N GLU A 98 -15.58 -23.92 -1.49
CA GLU A 98 -15.99 -25.07 -2.29
C GLU A 98 -17.22 -24.74 -3.15
N THR A 99 -18.18 -23.99 -2.60
CA THR A 99 -19.41 -23.57 -3.28
C THR A 99 -19.14 -22.47 -4.29
N ILE A 100 -18.29 -21.50 -3.95
CA ILE A 100 -17.90 -20.38 -4.83
C ILE A 100 -17.37 -20.88 -6.17
N ALA A 101 -16.61 -21.99 -6.18
CA ALA A 101 -16.04 -22.57 -7.40
C ALA A 101 -17.09 -22.91 -8.48
N PHE A 102 -18.36 -23.07 -8.10
CA PHE A 102 -19.46 -23.40 -9.00
C PHE A 102 -20.41 -22.22 -9.29
N THR A 103 -20.13 -21.05 -8.71
CA THR A 103 -20.92 -19.84 -8.91
C THR A 103 -20.32 -18.98 -10.02
N LYS A 104 -21.12 -18.03 -10.50
CA LYS A 104 -20.63 -16.97 -11.40
C LYS A 104 -19.63 -16.01 -10.73
N HIS A 105 -19.46 -16.11 -9.40
CA HIS A 105 -18.63 -15.20 -8.59
C HIS A 105 -17.19 -15.71 -8.41
N ILE A 106 -16.82 -16.87 -8.95
CA ILE A 106 -15.48 -17.48 -8.74
C ILE A 106 -14.34 -16.51 -9.07
N TYR A 107 -14.37 -15.85 -10.23
CA TYR A 107 -13.29 -14.96 -10.62
C TYR A 107 -13.32 -13.65 -9.84
N LEU A 108 -14.50 -13.13 -9.51
CA LEU A 108 -14.64 -11.95 -8.67
C LEU A 108 -14.10 -12.21 -7.25
N TYR A 109 -14.41 -13.38 -6.66
CA TYR A 109 -13.86 -13.80 -5.38
C TYR A 109 -12.33 -13.86 -5.40
N GLU A 110 -11.74 -14.50 -6.40
CA GLU A 110 -10.29 -14.63 -6.50
C GLU A 110 -9.60 -13.27 -6.73
N ILE A 111 -10.25 -12.34 -7.44
CA ILE A 111 -9.76 -10.97 -7.60
C ILE A 111 -9.88 -10.17 -6.31
N TYR A 112 -10.98 -10.35 -5.53
CA TYR A 112 -11.14 -9.66 -4.24
C TYR A 112 -10.22 -10.25 -3.16
N LYS A 113 -9.89 -11.54 -3.24
CA LYS A 113 -8.84 -12.18 -2.44
C LYS A 113 -7.47 -11.51 -2.70
N LEU A 114 -7.10 -11.26 -3.97
CA LEU A 114 -5.93 -10.45 -4.29
C LEU A 114 -6.01 -9.07 -3.63
N ARG A 115 -7.16 -8.40 -3.72
CA ARG A 115 -7.34 -7.07 -3.13
C ARG A 115 -7.18 -7.09 -1.61
N TYR A 116 -7.66 -8.15 -0.95
CA TYR A 116 -7.48 -8.35 0.49
C TYR A 116 -6.01 -8.55 0.87
N PHE A 117 -5.25 -9.39 0.16
CA PHE A 117 -3.81 -9.56 0.41
C PHE A 117 -3.03 -8.25 0.26
N LEU A 118 -3.35 -7.45 -0.76
CA LEU A 118 -2.76 -6.12 -0.92
C LEU A 118 -3.12 -5.18 0.23
N PHE A 119 -4.34 -5.28 0.75
CA PHE A 119 -4.82 -4.45 1.86
C PHE A 119 -4.09 -4.74 3.16
N ILE A 120 -3.87 -6.01 3.48
CA ILE A 120 -3.10 -6.45 4.66
C ILE A 120 -1.58 -6.46 4.42
N LYS A 121 -1.12 -6.02 3.23
CA LYS A 121 0.29 -5.99 2.81
C LYS A 121 0.98 -7.36 2.76
N ASP A 122 0.25 -8.43 2.59
CA ASP A 122 0.81 -9.75 2.27
C ASP A 122 1.18 -9.80 0.78
N LEU A 123 2.38 -9.29 0.48
CA LEU A 123 2.85 -9.15 -0.89
C LEU A 123 3.19 -10.50 -1.53
N MET A 124 3.58 -11.50 -0.74
CA MET A 124 3.89 -12.83 -1.27
C MET A 124 2.64 -13.52 -1.78
N SER A 125 1.59 -13.58 -0.97
CA SER A 125 0.29 -14.14 -1.36
C SER A 125 -0.34 -13.35 -2.52
N ALA A 126 -0.18 -12.01 -2.54
CA ALA A 126 -0.67 -11.18 -3.64
C ALA A 126 0.04 -11.51 -4.98
N GLU A 127 1.36 -11.73 -4.97
CA GLU A 127 2.12 -12.11 -6.18
C GLU A 127 1.72 -13.50 -6.69
N GLU A 128 1.55 -14.46 -5.81
CA GLU A 128 1.06 -15.79 -6.17
C GLU A 128 -0.33 -15.70 -6.81
N GLN A 129 -1.21 -14.94 -6.19
CA GLN A 129 -2.57 -14.74 -6.66
C GLN A 129 -2.60 -14.08 -8.05
N ILE A 130 -1.77 -13.07 -8.30
CA ILE A 130 -1.66 -12.44 -9.63
C ILE A 130 -1.16 -13.43 -10.67
N ARG A 131 -0.16 -14.27 -10.35
CA ARG A 131 0.33 -15.29 -11.28
C ARG A 131 -0.80 -16.23 -11.68
N TRP A 132 -1.55 -16.74 -10.72
CA TRP A 132 -2.68 -17.62 -10.98
C TRP A 132 -3.78 -16.93 -11.80
N LEU A 133 -4.23 -15.74 -11.40
CA LEU A 133 -5.24 -14.96 -12.11
C LEU A 133 -4.85 -14.65 -13.56
N SER A 134 -3.56 -14.44 -13.82
CA SER A 134 -3.04 -14.19 -15.16
C SER A 134 -3.26 -15.37 -16.11
N THR A 135 -3.24 -16.60 -15.60
CA THR A 135 -3.53 -17.81 -16.40
C THR A 135 -5.02 -17.93 -16.76
N GLN A 136 -5.90 -17.31 -15.98
CA GLN A 136 -7.36 -17.39 -16.15
C GLN A 136 -7.96 -16.21 -16.92
N LYS A 137 -7.15 -15.24 -17.33
CA LYS A 137 -7.55 -13.93 -17.86
C LYS A 137 -8.49 -14.00 -19.08
N GLN A 138 -8.44 -15.07 -19.87
CA GLN A 138 -9.32 -15.29 -21.02
C GLN A 138 -10.80 -15.47 -20.60
N ASN A 139 -11.05 -15.95 -19.38
CA ASN A 139 -12.38 -16.23 -18.85
C ASN A 139 -13.02 -15.01 -18.20
N PHE A 140 -12.27 -13.90 -18.04
CA PHE A 140 -12.71 -12.72 -17.30
C PHE A 140 -13.63 -11.83 -18.14
N SER A 141 -14.67 -11.31 -17.48
CA SER A 141 -15.46 -10.19 -17.97
C SER A 141 -14.58 -8.92 -18.11
N GLN A 142 -15.09 -7.90 -18.79
CA GLN A 142 -14.38 -6.61 -18.90
C GLN A 142 -14.16 -5.95 -17.54
N HIS A 143 -15.12 -6.10 -16.62
CA HIS A 143 -15.01 -5.59 -15.25
C HIS A 143 -13.91 -6.31 -14.47
N GLU A 144 -13.84 -7.63 -14.53
CA GLU A 144 -12.80 -8.41 -13.86
C GLU A 144 -11.40 -8.13 -14.44
N LYS A 145 -11.29 -7.93 -15.76
CA LYS A 145 -10.03 -7.48 -16.39
C LYS A 145 -9.58 -6.12 -15.90
N TYR A 146 -10.52 -5.19 -15.73
CA TYR A 146 -10.25 -3.88 -15.15
C TYR A 146 -9.77 -4.00 -13.70
N LEU A 147 -10.49 -4.74 -12.85
CA LEU A 147 -10.11 -4.93 -11.45
C LEU A 147 -8.73 -5.57 -11.30
N LEU A 148 -8.43 -6.64 -12.06
CA LEU A 148 -7.13 -7.28 -12.04
C LEU A 148 -6.02 -6.32 -12.47
N SER A 149 -6.23 -5.52 -13.53
CA SER A 149 -5.28 -4.52 -13.98
C SER A 149 -5.01 -3.48 -12.90
N TYR A 150 -6.05 -2.97 -12.26
CA TYR A 150 -5.93 -1.97 -11.19
C TYR A 150 -5.25 -2.55 -9.94
N PHE A 151 -5.69 -3.70 -9.44
CA PHE A 151 -5.10 -4.29 -8.23
C PHE A 151 -3.65 -4.74 -8.43
N SER A 152 -3.30 -5.25 -9.63
CA SER A 152 -1.90 -5.51 -9.97
C SER A 152 -1.05 -4.23 -9.95
N THR A 153 -1.63 -3.07 -10.27
CA THR A 153 -0.93 -1.80 -10.17
C THR A 153 -0.71 -1.34 -8.73
N ILE A 154 -1.63 -1.67 -7.82
CA ILE A 154 -1.41 -1.43 -6.37
C ILE A 154 -0.17 -2.20 -5.87
N LEU A 155 0.05 -3.44 -6.33
CA LEU A 155 1.27 -4.19 -5.99
C LEU A 155 2.53 -3.47 -6.46
N LEU A 156 2.53 -2.88 -7.67
CA LEU A 156 3.67 -2.09 -8.16
C LEU A 156 3.96 -0.88 -7.26
N ILE A 157 2.90 -0.18 -6.81
CA ILE A 157 3.03 0.95 -5.87
C ILE A 157 3.67 0.47 -4.56
N LEU A 158 3.18 -0.62 -4.00
CA LEU A 158 3.69 -1.20 -2.75
C LEU A 158 5.13 -1.70 -2.87
N ARG A 159 5.58 -2.06 -4.08
CA ARG A 159 6.97 -2.44 -4.40
C ARG A 159 7.87 -1.25 -4.76
N GLY A 160 7.34 -0.03 -4.83
CA GLY A 160 8.09 1.17 -5.21
C GLY A 160 8.33 1.32 -6.72
N ASN A 161 7.67 0.53 -7.55
CA ASN A 161 7.78 0.59 -9.02
C ASN A 161 6.90 1.70 -9.59
N TYR A 162 7.16 2.94 -9.18
CA TYR A 162 6.26 4.08 -9.43
C TYR A 162 6.11 4.44 -10.91
N ARG A 163 7.18 4.34 -11.73
CA ARG A 163 7.09 4.64 -13.17
C ARG A 163 6.12 3.72 -13.89
N GLU A 164 6.24 2.40 -13.67
CA GLU A 164 5.34 1.43 -14.29
C GLU A 164 3.90 1.58 -13.75
N ALA A 165 3.76 1.89 -12.46
CA ALA A 165 2.45 2.17 -11.86
C ALA A 165 1.78 3.39 -12.47
N ASP A 166 2.51 4.47 -12.73
CA ASP A 166 2.00 5.68 -13.38
C ASP A 166 1.47 5.41 -14.78
N GLU A 167 2.24 4.68 -15.59
CA GLU A 167 1.84 4.29 -16.95
C GLU A 167 0.54 3.46 -16.93
N LYS A 168 0.46 2.47 -16.04
CA LYS A 168 -0.73 1.61 -15.91
C LYS A 168 -1.95 2.37 -15.40
N LEU A 169 -1.81 3.23 -14.38
CA LEU A 169 -2.91 4.05 -13.89
C LEU A 169 -3.43 5.00 -14.96
N THR A 170 -2.52 5.59 -15.75
CA THR A 170 -2.89 6.47 -16.87
C THR A 170 -3.72 5.71 -17.92
N ILE A 171 -3.30 4.49 -18.30
CA ILE A 171 -4.06 3.63 -19.21
C ILE A 171 -5.43 3.26 -18.63
N ILE A 172 -5.50 2.96 -17.33
CA ILE A 172 -6.77 2.62 -16.65
C ILE A 172 -7.76 3.79 -16.76
N ILE A 173 -7.32 5.02 -16.48
CA ILE A 173 -8.19 6.21 -16.59
C ILE A 173 -8.67 6.43 -18.02
N GLN A 174 -7.80 6.26 -19.00
CA GLN A 174 -8.15 6.48 -20.40
C GLN A 174 -9.09 5.41 -20.97
N LYS A 175 -8.90 4.15 -20.56
CA LYS A 175 -9.61 3.01 -21.13
C LYS A 175 -10.95 2.72 -20.51
N TYR A 176 -11.09 2.97 -19.21
CA TYR A 176 -12.29 2.65 -18.47
C TYR A 176 -12.98 3.94 -18.05
N ALA A 177 -14.25 4.09 -18.42
CA ALA A 177 -15.04 5.25 -17.99
C ALA A 177 -15.06 5.33 -16.45
N MET A 178 -14.66 6.48 -15.92
CA MET A 178 -14.49 6.72 -14.50
C MET A 178 -15.83 7.04 -13.83
N ASN A 179 -16.68 6.04 -13.72
CA ASN A 179 -17.94 6.12 -12.95
C ASN A 179 -18.09 4.88 -12.06
N ASN A 180 -17.02 4.56 -11.29
CA ASN A 180 -17.02 3.38 -10.44
C ASN A 180 -16.52 3.71 -9.04
N ASN A 181 -16.79 2.80 -8.09
CA ASN A 181 -16.46 2.97 -6.67
C ASN A 181 -14.94 3.11 -6.40
N PHE A 182 -14.08 2.82 -7.38
CA PHE A 182 -12.62 2.94 -7.23
C PHE A 182 -12.05 4.26 -7.77
N GLU A 183 -12.86 5.15 -8.33
CA GLU A 183 -12.38 6.40 -8.94
C GLU A 183 -11.55 7.24 -7.97
N GLY A 184 -12.06 7.46 -6.76
CA GLY A 184 -11.32 8.19 -5.73
C GLY A 184 -10.02 7.52 -5.31
N GLU A 185 -10.01 6.19 -5.25
CA GLU A 185 -8.81 5.43 -4.89
C GLU A 185 -7.75 5.48 -6.00
N ILE A 186 -8.15 5.46 -7.26
CA ILE A 186 -7.25 5.62 -8.41
C ILE A 186 -6.62 7.01 -8.40
N TYR A 187 -7.40 8.08 -8.17
CA TYR A 187 -6.85 9.43 -8.05
C TYR A 187 -5.90 9.55 -6.85
N TYR A 188 -6.22 8.92 -5.73
CA TYR A 188 -5.33 8.87 -4.58
C TYR A 188 -4.00 8.16 -4.90
N HIS A 189 -4.04 7.00 -5.56
CA HIS A 189 -2.83 6.29 -5.98
C HIS A 189 -2.02 7.08 -7.00
N LEU A 190 -2.65 7.80 -7.93
CA LEU A 190 -1.95 8.74 -8.83
C LEU A 190 -1.27 9.86 -8.05
N ALA A 191 -1.96 10.43 -7.05
CA ALA A 191 -1.35 11.46 -6.21
C ALA A 191 -0.11 10.93 -5.47
N LEU A 192 -0.17 9.71 -4.92
CA LEU A 192 0.98 9.06 -4.29
C LEU A 192 2.12 8.83 -5.28
N VAL A 193 1.83 8.20 -6.42
CA VAL A 193 2.83 7.86 -7.44
C VAL A 193 3.51 9.13 -7.97
N LYS A 194 2.74 10.18 -8.30
CA LYS A 194 3.27 11.48 -8.76
C LYS A 194 4.12 12.15 -7.68
N GLY A 195 3.72 12.05 -6.40
CA GLY A 195 4.51 12.56 -5.27
C GLY A 195 5.86 11.84 -5.14
N TYR A 196 5.88 10.51 -5.19
CA TYR A 196 7.12 9.72 -5.16
C TYR A 196 8.02 9.94 -6.38
N MET A 197 7.46 10.37 -7.51
CA MET A 197 8.20 10.77 -8.72
C MET A 197 8.61 12.25 -8.69
N GLU A 198 8.46 12.93 -7.55
CA GLU A 198 8.77 14.36 -7.36
C GLU A 198 7.96 15.32 -8.29
N GLN A 199 6.83 14.84 -8.80
CA GLN A 199 5.91 15.60 -9.63
C GLN A 199 4.80 16.23 -8.78
N SER A 200 5.18 17.03 -7.79
CA SER A 200 4.29 17.55 -6.74
C SER A 200 3.07 18.31 -7.28
N GLY A 201 3.20 19.06 -8.38
CA GLY A 201 2.06 19.74 -9.02
C GLY A 201 0.97 18.76 -9.51
N HIS A 202 1.36 17.65 -10.15
CA HIS A 202 0.43 16.60 -10.56
C HIS A 202 -0.13 15.84 -9.35
N ALA A 203 0.70 15.60 -8.34
CA ALA A 203 0.26 14.95 -7.11
C ALA A 203 -0.82 15.78 -6.40
N ILE A 204 -0.67 17.09 -6.31
CA ILE A 204 -1.67 18.03 -5.77
C ILE A 204 -2.97 17.98 -6.61
N TYR A 205 -2.86 18.00 -7.93
CA TYR A 205 -4.02 17.94 -8.82
C TYR A 205 -4.86 16.68 -8.60
N TYR A 206 -4.22 15.50 -8.60
CA TYR A 206 -4.93 14.23 -8.38
C TYR A 206 -5.39 14.08 -6.93
N GLY A 207 -4.61 14.58 -5.96
CA GLY A 207 -5.02 14.60 -4.56
C GLY A 207 -6.29 15.40 -4.33
N LYS A 208 -6.45 16.56 -4.98
CA LYS A 208 -7.70 17.35 -4.94
C LYS A 208 -8.89 16.61 -5.54
N LYS A 209 -8.70 15.86 -6.64
CA LYS A 209 -9.74 15.00 -7.20
C LYS A 209 -10.17 13.89 -6.25
N ALA A 210 -9.19 13.18 -5.66
CA ALA A 210 -9.47 12.16 -4.64
C ALA A 210 -10.21 12.74 -3.43
N MET A 211 -9.81 13.94 -2.98
CA MET A 211 -10.43 14.65 -1.88
C MET A 211 -11.92 14.92 -2.13
N ASN A 212 -12.27 15.44 -3.31
CA ASN A 212 -13.66 15.71 -3.66
C ASN A 212 -14.48 14.43 -3.68
N PHE A 213 -13.96 13.36 -4.31
CA PHE A 213 -14.63 12.07 -4.33
C PHE A 213 -14.91 11.54 -2.91
N TYR A 214 -13.91 11.55 -2.02
CA TYR A 214 -14.09 11.01 -0.68
C TYR A 214 -14.97 11.88 0.22
N LYS A 215 -15.03 13.20 0.00
CA LYS A 215 -15.99 14.09 0.66
C LYS A 215 -17.43 13.76 0.27
N ASP A 216 -17.69 13.56 -1.02
CA ASP A 216 -19.03 13.23 -1.55
C ASP A 216 -19.51 11.84 -1.07
N HIS A 217 -18.54 10.93 -0.75
CA HIS A 217 -18.83 9.58 -0.26
C HIS A 217 -18.64 9.41 1.26
N PHE A 218 -18.45 10.50 2.01
CA PHE A 218 -18.31 10.51 3.48
C PHE A 218 -17.20 9.56 4.00
N ASN A 219 -16.14 9.32 3.22
CA ASN A 219 -15.04 8.45 3.62
C ASN A 219 -13.96 9.20 4.39
N TYR A 220 -14.23 9.45 5.68
CA TYR A 220 -13.40 10.30 6.53
C TYR A 220 -11.97 9.79 6.70
N LYS A 221 -11.76 8.46 6.79
CA LYS A 221 -10.41 7.90 6.92
C LYS A 221 -9.57 8.15 5.65
N ARG A 222 -10.16 7.97 4.48
CA ARG A 222 -9.48 8.29 3.20
C ARG A 222 -9.20 9.77 3.04
N ILE A 223 -10.07 10.64 3.54
CA ILE A 223 -9.85 12.09 3.57
C ILE A 223 -8.55 12.42 4.33
N LEU A 224 -8.28 11.77 5.47
CA LEU A 224 -7.03 11.97 6.21
C LEU A 224 -5.80 11.55 5.40
N HIS A 225 -5.85 10.39 4.74
CA HIS A 225 -4.75 9.94 3.89
C HIS A 225 -4.48 10.91 2.72
N VAL A 226 -5.55 11.46 2.11
CA VAL A 226 -5.41 12.45 1.05
C VAL A 226 -4.85 13.77 1.58
N HIS A 227 -5.31 14.26 2.74
CA HIS A 227 -4.74 15.45 3.36
C HIS A 227 -3.25 15.27 3.65
N MET A 228 -2.81 14.10 4.13
CA MET A 228 -1.40 13.80 4.35
C MET A 228 -0.60 13.90 3.03
N SER A 229 -1.10 13.27 1.96
CA SER A 229 -0.47 13.35 0.64
C SER A 229 -0.39 14.79 0.12
N LEU A 230 -1.46 15.57 0.26
CA LEU A 230 -1.48 16.98 -0.12
C LEU A 230 -0.48 17.82 0.69
N ALA A 231 -0.44 17.64 2.01
CA ALA A 231 0.46 18.37 2.90
C ALA A 231 1.94 18.14 2.52
N ILE A 232 2.32 16.87 2.28
CA ILE A 232 3.68 16.50 1.85
C ILE A 232 4.01 17.17 0.51
N ASN A 233 3.12 17.10 -0.48
CA ASN A 233 3.37 17.66 -1.81
C ASN A 233 3.35 19.20 -1.82
N TYR A 234 2.55 19.86 -0.98
CA TYR A 234 2.64 21.31 -0.74
C TYR A 234 3.99 21.67 -0.11
N SER A 235 4.44 20.92 0.90
CA SER A 235 5.76 21.11 1.52
C SER A 235 6.91 20.98 0.51
N GLN A 236 6.89 19.98 -0.35
CA GLN A 236 7.86 19.77 -1.41
C GLN A 236 7.85 20.90 -2.45
N SER A 237 6.66 21.44 -2.75
CA SER A 237 6.48 22.60 -3.64
C SER A 237 6.80 23.95 -2.97
N ARG A 238 7.22 23.96 -1.71
CA ARG A 238 7.45 25.15 -0.87
C ARG A 238 6.20 26.02 -0.65
N ILE A 239 5.02 25.44 -0.76
CA ILE A 239 3.73 26.07 -0.48
C ILE A 239 3.40 25.76 1.00
N TYR A 240 4.17 26.36 1.88
CA TYR A 240 4.22 25.97 3.30
C TYR A 240 2.94 26.27 4.08
N GLU A 241 2.24 27.34 3.74
CA GLU A 241 1.01 27.74 4.42
C GLU A 241 -0.10 26.70 4.21
N GLU A 242 -0.32 26.27 2.98
CA GLU A 242 -1.28 25.22 2.66
C GLU A 242 -0.90 23.87 3.27
N ALA A 243 0.39 23.56 3.34
CA ALA A 243 0.86 22.37 4.03
C ALA A 243 0.50 22.41 5.52
N LEU A 244 0.72 23.55 6.19
CA LEU A 244 0.36 23.73 7.60
C LEU A 244 -1.14 23.61 7.83
N VAL A 245 -1.98 24.23 7.00
CA VAL A 245 -3.43 24.09 7.06
C VAL A 245 -3.85 22.63 6.94
N CYS A 246 -3.29 21.88 6.01
CA CYS A 246 -3.55 20.44 5.89
C CYS A 246 -3.15 19.68 7.16
N TYR A 247 -2.00 19.97 7.75
CA TYR A 247 -1.55 19.31 8.98
C TYR A 247 -2.40 19.66 10.20
N GLU A 248 -2.89 20.89 10.32
CA GLU A 248 -3.82 21.28 11.39
C GLU A 248 -5.12 20.48 11.32
N HIS A 249 -5.68 20.34 10.12
CA HIS A 249 -6.85 19.48 9.90
C HIS A 249 -6.56 18.03 10.25
N LEU A 250 -5.38 17.52 9.88
CA LEU A 250 -4.96 16.16 10.19
C LEU A 250 -4.87 15.93 11.70
N ILE A 251 -4.23 16.83 12.47
CA ILE A 251 -4.12 16.69 13.93
C ILE A 251 -5.50 16.57 14.56
N ARG A 252 -6.39 17.56 14.32
CA ARG A 252 -7.73 17.59 14.90
C ARG A 252 -8.52 16.30 14.63
N ASN A 253 -8.49 15.83 13.39
CA ASN A 253 -9.27 14.65 13.00
C ASN A 253 -8.63 13.35 13.49
N SER A 254 -7.30 13.25 13.53
CA SER A 254 -6.60 12.07 14.04
C SER A 254 -6.78 11.90 15.54
N GLU A 255 -6.78 12.99 16.29
CA GLU A 255 -7.11 12.99 17.72
C GLU A 255 -8.56 12.52 17.97
N MET A 256 -9.51 13.05 17.21
CA MET A 256 -10.93 12.69 17.31
C MET A 256 -11.16 11.19 16.97
N LEU A 257 -10.47 10.65 15.97
CA LEU A 257 -10.59 9.27 15.53
C LEU A 257 -9.67 8.30 16.29
N LYS A 258 -8.82 8.81 17.21
CA LYS A 258 -7.83 8.05 17.99
C LYS A 258 -6.82 7.27 17.10
N GLU A 259 -6.46 7.85 15.95
CA GLU A 259 -5.50 7.27 15.00
C GLU A 259 -4.05 7.65 15.41
N ASN A 260 -3.55 7.05 16.50
CA ASN A 260 -2.25 7.39 17.07
C ASN A 260 -1.07 7.17 16.11
N ASP A 261 -1.09 6.11 15.32
CA ASP A 261 -0.05 5.84 14.32
C ASP A 261 0.01 6.92 13.24
N LEU A 262 -1.14 7.47 12.86
CA LEU A 262 -1.21 8.59 11.93
C LEU A 262 -0.71 9.87 12.59
N LEU A 263 -1.05 10.10 13.86
CA LEU A 263 -0.66 11.29 14.62
C LEU A 263 0.86 11.41 14.77
N SER A 264 1.56 10.29 15.03
CA SER A 264 3.03 10.30 15.08
C SER A 264 3.66 10.73 13.75
N LYS A 265 3.14 10.22 12.62
CA LYS A 265 3.60 10.61 11.27
C LYS A 265 3.28 12.08 10.95
N ILE A 266 2.14 12.59 11.40
CA ILE A 266 1.76 14.00 11.22
C ILE A 266 2.78 14.89 11.94
N TYR A 267 3.08 14.62 13.20
CA TYR A 267 4.06 15.40 13.96
C TYR A 267 5.44 15.34 13.33
N HIS A 268 5.87 14.15 12.86
CA HIS A 268 7.13 14.01 12.15
C HIS A 268 7.21 14.92 10.90
N ASN A 269 6.17 14.89 10.07
CA ASN A 269 6.13 15.66 8.84
C ASN A 269 6.03 17.18 9.09
N ILE A 270 5.37 17.61 10.16
CA ILE A 270 5.40 19.02 10.58
C ILE A 270 6.80 19.40 11.04
N GLY A 271 7.48 18.55 11.79
CA GLY A 271 8.88 18.73 12.17
C GLY A 271 9.77 18.93 10.94
N ASP A 272 9.64 18.08 9.92
CA ASP A 272 10.37 18.19 8.65
C ASP A 272 10.04 19.51 7.90
N LEU A 273 8.76 19.86 7.84
CA LEU A 273 8.31 21.13 7.25
C LEU A 273 8.95 22.33 7.98
N ARG A 274 8.89 22.38 9.30
CA ARG A 274 9.48 23.43 10.12
C ARG A 274 11.00 23.49 9.99
N HIS A 275 11.66 22.33 9.90
CA HIS A 275 13.07 22.24 9.63
C HIS A 275 13.45 22.85 8.27
N LYS A 276 12.66 22.57 7.21
CA LYS A 276 12.83 23.16 5.87
C LYS A 276 12.60 24.68 5.85
N MET A 277 11.74 25.18 6.73
CA MET A 277 11.49 26.62 6.92
C MET A 277 12.62 27.31 7.71
N GLY A 278 13.51 26.55 8.37
CA GLY A 278 14.56 27.06 9.24
C GLY A 278 14.12 27.25 10.71
N ASP A 279 12.88 26.88 11.05
CA ASP A 279 12.31 26.99 12.39
C ASP A 279 12.77 25.79 13.27
N TYR A 280 14.09 25.62 13.43
CA TYR A 280 14.68 24.41 14.05
C TYR A 280 14.19 24.14 15.47
N SER A 281 13.90 25.15 16.27
CA SER A 281 13.40 24.95 17.64
C SER A 281 12.01 24.32 17.62
N ILE A 282 11.11 24.83 16.77
CA ILE A 282 9.76 24.30 16.60
C ILE A 282 9.81 22.89 15.98
N ALA A 283 10.71 22.68 15.02
CA ALA A 283 10.93 21.38 14.40
C ALA A 283 11.31 20.33 15.44
N LEU A 284 12.23 20.65 16.34
CA LEU A 284 12.66 19.75 17.42
C LEU A 284 11.51 19.37 18.36
N ASP A 285 10.64 20.32 18.73
CA ASP A 285 9.47 20.07 19.55
C ASP A 285 8.51 19.07 18.88
N TYR A 286 8.27 19.24 17.57
CA TYR A 286 7.41 18.31 16.82
C TYR A 286 8.02 16.93 16.63
N PHE A 287 9.32 16.83 16.37
CA PHE A 287 10.01 15.55 16.31
C PHE A 287 9.97 14.80 17.65
N ASN A 288 10.14 15.50 18.78
CA ASN A 288 10.01 14.91 20.11
C ASN A 288 8.58 14.44 20.40
N LYS A 289 7.55 15.20 20.01
CA LYS A 289 6.15 14.74 20.07
C LYS A 289 5.94 13.47 19.25
N SER A 290 6.48 13.42 18.05
CA SER A 290 6.41 12.25 17.19
C SER A 290 7.08 11.05 17.87
N LEU A 291 8.30 11.20 18.35
CA LEU A 291 9.07 10.14 18.99
C LEU A 291 8.37 9.59 20.24
N SER A 292 7.67 10.43 21.01
CA SER A 292 6.93 10.01 22.21
C SER A 292 5.77 9.04 21.92
N ILE A 293 5.26 9.04 20.69
CA ILE A 293 4.15 8.18 20.23
C ILE A 293 4.67 6.96 19.46
N PHE A 294 5.81 7.07 18.79
CA PHE A 294 6.37 5.96 18.02
C PHE A 294 6.70 4.74 18.89
N ASN A 295 6.27 3.57 18.42
CA ASN A 295 6.82 2.32 18.92
C ASN A 295 8.23 2.12 18.32
N LYS A 296 9.19 1.65 19.15
CA LYS A 296 10.59 1.39 18.72
C LYS A 296 10.71 0.39 17.56
N ASN A 297 9.69 -0.43 17.33
CA ASN A 297 9.66 -1.35 16.20
C ASN A 297 9.13 -0.72 14.89
N ASN A 298 8.79 0.58 14.91
CA ASN A 298 8.33 1.28 13.72
C ASN A 298 9.50 1.60 12.79
N GLU A 299 9.33 1.39 11.48
CA GLU A 299 10.33 1.69 10.46
C GLU A 299 10.78 3.17 10.47
N ASP A 300 9.87 4.08 10.87
CA ASP A 300 10.13 5.53 10.93
C ASP A 300 10.88 5.97 12.21
N TYR A 301 11.13 5.06 13.17
CA TYR A 301 11.78 5.39 14.44
C TYR A 301 13.20 5.93 14.25
N LEU A 302 14.04 5.24 13.46
CA LEU A 302 15.41 5.68 13.18
C LEU A 302 15.44 7.00 12.39
N LEU A 303 14.49 7.21 11.47
CA LEU A 303 14.35 8.47 10.75
C LEU A 303 14.03 9.63 11.72
N CYS A 304 13.13 9.41 12.67
CA CYS A 304 12.78 10.42 13.67
C CYS A 304 13.98 10.77 14.56
N LEU A 305 14.72 9.77 15.06
CA LEU A 305 15.95 9.98 15.83
C LEU A 305 17.02 10.74 15.03
N HIS A 306 17.18 10.40 13.74
CA HIS A 306 18.09 11.09 12.85
C HIS A 306 17.72 12.58 12.71
N ASN A 307 16.45 12.87 12.49
CA ASN A 307 15.98 14.25 12.32
C ASN A 307 16.11 15.06 13.61
N ILE A 308 15.91 14.46 14.79
CA ILE A 308 16.20 15.10 16.08
C ILE A 308 17.69 15.46 16.15
N ALA A 309 18.58 14.48 15.95
CA ALA A 309 20.01 14.65 16.08
C ALA A 309 20.57 15.72 15.12
N VAL A 310 20.08 15.72 13.85
CA VAL A 310 20.44 16.75 12.86
C VAL A 310 19.90 18.12 13.24
N THR A 311 18.67 18.20 13.77
CA THR A 311 18.08 19.48 14.19
C THR A 311 18.81 20.06 15.39
N GLU A 312 19.21 19.23 16.37
CA GLU A 312 20.06 19.65 17.49
C GLU A 312 21.43 20.12 17.01
N PHE A 313 22.02 19.44 16.01
CA PHE A 313 23.26 19.88 15.37
C PHE A 313 23.11 21.26 14.72
N ARG A 314 22.00 21.53 14.04
CA ARG A 314 21.70 22.85 13.45
C ARG A 314 21.46 23.94 14.49
N LEU A 315 20.93 23.59 15.66
CA LEU A 315 20.76 24.48 16.81
C LEU A 315 22.03 24.68 17.65
N GLU A 316 23.15 24.11 17.21
CA GLU A 316 24.43 24.12 17.95
C GLU A 316 24.35 23.52 19.37
N LYS A 317 23.36 22.67 19.62
CA LYS A 317 23.22 21.91 20.86
C LYS A 317 24.13 20.67 20.84
N TRP A 318 25.46 20.92 20.84
CA TRP A 318 26.47 19.91 20.53
C TRP A 318 26.40 18.66 21.44
N ILE A 319 26.15 18.86 22.75
CA ILE A 319 26.05 17.75 23.71
C ILE A 319 24.85 16.88 23.39
N ASN A 320 23.66 17.47 23.27
CA ASN A 320 22.42 16.76 22.95
C ASN A 320 22.55 16.03 21.61
N SER A 321 23.04 16.72 20.58
CA SER A 321 23.24 16.13 19.26
C SER A 321 24.18 14.93 19.30
N LYS A 322 25.24 14.98 20.09
CA LYS A 322 26.16 13.85 20.26
C LYS A 322 25.47 12.65 20.93
N GLU A 323 24.67 12.89 21.96
CA GLU A 323 23.87 11.85 22.64
C GLU A 323 22.85 11.24 21.67
N SER A 324 22.13 12.07 20.93
CA SER A 324 21.13 11.62 19.95
C SER A 324 21.76 10.81 18.81
N PHE A 325 22.92 11.21 18.26
CA PHE A 325 23.62 10.42 17.26
C PHE A 325 24.22 9.14 17.83
N SER A 326 24.66 9.12 19.09
CA SER A 326 25.12 7.90 19.74
C SER A 326 23.99 6.90 19.90
N LEU A 327 22.82 7.35 20.37
CA LEU A 327 21.62 6.52 20.45
C LEU A 327 21.18 5.99 19.06
N LEU A 328 21.18 6.86 18.04
CA LEU A 328 20.86 6.47 16.66
C LEU A 328 21.83 5.38 16.17
N ASN A 329 23.11 5.49 16.47
CA ASN A 329 24.12 4.48 16.09
C ASN A 329 23.84 3.14 16.76
N GLU A 330 23.58 3.13 18.06
CA GLU A 330 23.25 1.92 18.82
C GLU A 330 21.98 1.23 18.29
N GLU A 331 20.92 1.99 18.12
CA GLU A 331 19.64 1.44 17.62
C GLU A 331 19.76 0.96 16.17
N SER A 332 20.49 1.67 15.30
CA SER A 332 20.75 1.23 13.93
C SER A 332 21.53 -0.08 13.84
N ILE A 333 22.44 -0.34 14.80
CA ILE A 333 23.15 -1.63 14.90
C ILE A 333 22.18 -2.75 15.29
N LYS A 334 21.32 -2.52 16.30
CA LYS A 334 20.32 -3.50 16.75
C LYS A 334 19.33 -3.85 15.63
N MET A 335 18.89 -2.84 14.87
CA MET A 335 17.96 -3.00 13.75
C MET A 335 18.65 -3.42 12.44
N LYS A 336 19.98 -3.56 12.43
CA LYS A 336 20.80 -3.89 11.25
C LYS A 336 20.64 -2.90 10.11
N ASP A 337 20.38 -1.63 10.42
CA ASP A 337 20.27 -0.56 9.43
C ASP A 337 21.63 0.07 9.15
N SER A 338 22.15 -0.18 7.97
CA SER A 338 23.46 0.34 7.55
C SER A 338 23.41 1.84 7.21
N GLN A 339 22.28 2.37 6.76
CA GLN A 339 22.14 3.76 6.36
C GLN A 339 22.30 4.70 7.55
N TYR A 340 21.47 4.52 8.58
CA TYR A 340 21.51 5.39 9.76
C TYR A 340 22.78 5.17 10.60
N ARG A 341 23.36 3.97 10.57
CA ARG A 341 24.69 3.73 11.15
C ARG A 341 25.79 4.55 10.48
N LEU A 342 25.79 4.65 9.16
CA LEU A 342 26.75 5.47 8.42
C LEU A 342 26.54 6.96 8.68
N TYR A 343 25.28 7.41 8.70
CA TYR A 343 24.97 8.83 8.96
C TYR A 343 25.40 9.24 10.37
N SER A 344 25.05 8.47 11.40
CA SER A 344 25.44 8.74 12.79
C SER A 344 26.97 8.76 12.96
N SER A 345 27.67 7.77 12.36
CA SER A 345 29.14 7.73 12.43
C SER A 345 29.81 8.97 11.82
N PHE A 346 29.28 9.48 10.70
CA PHE A 346 29.76 10.72 10.09
C PHE A 346 29.60 11.91 11.03
N TYR A 347 28.40 12.12 11.59
CA TYR A 347 28.17 13.26 12.49
C TYR A 347 28.93 13.15 13.80
N LEU A 348 29.11 11.95 14.37
CA LEU A 348 29.93 11.74 15.56
C LEU A 348 31.40 12.13 15.34
N LEU A 349 31.97 11.80 14.16
CA LEU A 349 33.31 12.26 13.79
C LEU A 349 33.41 13.79 13.70
N LEU A 350 32.37 14.45 13.21
CA LEU A 350 32.31 15.93 13.18
C LEU A 350 32.25 16.52 14.59
N LEU A 351 31.41 15.95 15.46
CA LEU A 351 31.23 16.40 16.83
C LEU A 351 32.47 16.14 17.71
N ASP A 352 33.29 15.16 17.34
CA ASP A 352 34.60 14.88 17.96
C ASP A 352 35.73 15.77 17.38
N ASN A 353 35.41 16.81 16.63
CA ASN A 353 36.37 17.70 15.95
C ASN A 353 37.31 16.99 14.96
N GLN A 354 36.96 15.80 14.47
CA GLN A 354 37.77 15.02 13.52
C GLN A 354 37.33 15.28 12.08
N LYS A 355 37.22 16.56 11.68
CA LYS A 355 36.68 16.99 10.38
C LYS A 355 37.30 16.27 9.17
N GLN A 356 38.64 16.13 9.15
CA GLN A 356 39.31 15.44 8.03
C GLN A 356 38.91 13.99 7.92
N LYS A 357 38.80 13.25 9.05
CA LYS A 357 38.33 11.88 9.06
C LYS A 357 36.85 11.75 8.69
N ALA A 358 36.03 12.70 9.14
CA ALA A 358 34.63 12.75 8.76
C ALA A 358 34.45 12.89 7.23
N MET A 359 35.23 13.80 6.60
CA MET A 359 35.17 13.99 5.16
C MET A 359 35.67 12.78 4.38
N ALA A 360 36.76 12.13 4.83
CA ALA A 360 37.23 10.88 4.24
C ALA A 360 36.19 9.76 4.40
N PHE A 361 35.55 9.64 5.58
CA PHE A 361 34.48 8.68 5.81
C PHE A 361 33.26 8.92 4.92
N LEU A 362 32.91 10.20 4.70
CA LEU A 362 31.83 10.60 3.80
C LEU A 362 32.14 10.19 2.35
N GLU A 363 33.38 10.49 1.87
CA GLU A 363 33.86 10.15 0.52
C GLU A 363 33.90 8.63 0.30
N ASP A 364 34.43 7.86 1.27
CA ASP A 364 34.77 6.43 1.07
C ASP A 364 33.62 5.48 1.43
N LYS A 365 32.68 5.90 2.30
CA LYS A 365 31.64 5.01 2.85
C LYS A 365 30.21 5.48 2.59
N VAL A 366 29.89 6.74 2.95
CA VAL A 366 28.48 7.19 2.91
C VAL A 366 27.99 7.40 1.49
N VAL A 367 28.73 8.22 0.70
CA VAL A 367 28.32 8.51 -0.69
C VAL A 367 28.33 7.24 -1.56
N PRO A 368 29.35 6.38 -1.54
CA PRO A 368 29.33 5.12 -2.29
C PRO A 368 28.19 4.18 -1.89
N TYR A 369 27.83 4.15 -0.60
CA TYR A 369 26.66 3.38 -0.14
C TYR A 369 25.37 3.88 -0.78
N LEU A 370 25.15 5.21 -0.81
CA LEU A 370 23.97 5.82 -1.40
C LEU A 370 23.87 5.58 -2.91
N VAL A 371 24.98 5.68 -3.62
CA VAL A 371 25.07 5.37 -5.06
C VAL A 371 24.72 3.90 -5.32
N LYS A 372 25.27 2.97 -4.53
CA LYS A 372 25.02 1.52 -4.69
C LYS A 372 23.55 1.15 -4.48
N MET A 373 22.85 1.89 -3.61
CA MET A 373 21.44 1.66 -3.32
C MET A 373 20.50 2.29 -4.36
N ASP A 374 21.05 2.85 -5.45
CA ASP A 374 20.33 3.59 -6.51
C ASP A 374 19.39 4.69 -5.94
N LYS A 375 19.81 5.23 -4.81
CA LYS A 375 19.08 6.27 -4.11
C LYS A 375 19.65 7.62 -4.48
N GLN A 376 19.29 8.17 -5.64
CA GLN A 376 19.41 9.61 -5.92
C GLN A 376 18.38 10.38 -5.06
N THR A 377 18.57 10.34 -3.75
CA THR A 377 17.67 10.91 -2.76
C THR A 377 18.17 12.29 -2.31
N GLU A 378 17.31 13.05 -1.62
CA GLU A 378 17.71 14.28 -0.92
C GLU A 378 18.98 14.08 -0.09
N SER A 379 19.15 12.91 0.56
CA SER A 379 20.35 12.57 1.33
C SER A 379 21.61 12.49 0.46
N HIS A 380 21.52 11.90 -0.74
CA HIS A 380 22.65 11.84 -1.66
C HIS A 380 23.09 13.24 -2.10
N HIS A 381 22.15 14.09 -2.49
CA HIS A 381 22.43 15.48 -2.83
C HIS A 381 23.02 16.25 -1.64
N TYR A 382 22.47 16.06 -0.45
CA TYR A 382 22.94 16.74 0.76
C TYR A 382 24.39 16.38 1.10
N PHE A 383 24.73 15.10 1.15
CA PHE A 383 26.08 14.64 1.49
C PHE A 383 27.09 14.94 0.37
N SER A 384 26.71 14.82 -0.88
CA SER A 384 27.54 15.21 -2.02
C SER A 384 27.86 16.72 -1.99
N LYS A 385 26.89 17.55 -1.66
CA LYS A 385 27.10 19.00 -1.51
C LYS A 385 28.13 19.33 -0.43
N ILE A 386 28.11 18.62 0.70
CA ILE A 386 29.11 18.79 1.79
C ILE A 386 30.51 18.50 1.26
N LEU A 387 30.71 17.43 0.49
CA LEU A 387 32.02 17.12 -0.11
C LEU A 387 32.45 18.15 -1.14
N VAL A 388 31.52 18.59 -2.00
CA VAL A 388 31.81 19.64 -2.97
C VAL A 388 32.30 20.90 -2.30
N GLU A 389 31.61 21.39 -1.27
CA GLU A 389 32.00 22.59 -0.52
C GLU A 389 33.35 22.38 0.20
N TYR A 390 33.58 21.23 0.82
CA TYR A 390 34.82 20.87 1.49
C TYR A 390 36.01 20.92 0.49
N PHE A 391 35.89 20.21 -0.64
CA PHE A 391 36.96 20.16 -1.62
C PHE A 391 37.21 21.50 -2.33
N LYS A 392 36.19 22.34 -2.53
CA LYS A 392 36.36 23.72 -3.04
C LYS A 392 37.16 24.55 -2.05
N ASN A 393 36.86 24.45 -0.74
CA ASN A 393 37.58 25.20 0.31
C ASN A 393 39.04 24.74 0.45
N GLU A 394 39.33 23.46 0.13
CA GLU A 394 40.69 22.91 0.10
C GLU A 394 41.44 23.18 -1.21
N GLY A 395 40.82 23.88 -2.18
CA GLY A 395 41.38 24.10 -3.51
C GLY A 395 41.47 22.88 -4.42
N LYS A 396 40.81 21.77 -4.05
CA LYS A 396 40.80 20.47 -4.75
C LYS A 396 39.62 20.39 -5.74
N TYR A 397 39.61 21.25 -6.73
CA TYR A 397 38.47 21.41 -7.66
C TYR A 397 38.16 20.15 -8.47
N GLU A 398 39.19 19.42 -8.92
CA GLU A 398 38.98 18.12 -9.63
C GLU A 398 38.22 17.11 -8.82
N LYS A 399 38.49 17.05 -7.49
CA LYS A 399 37.72 16.17 -6.60
C LYS A 399 36.28 16.68 -6.38
N ALA A 400 36.11 18.01 -6.28
CA ALA A 400 34.78 18.59 -6.12
C ALA A 400 33.85 18.25 -7.32
N VAL A 401 34.38 18.27 -8.55
CA VAL A 401 33.60 17.94 -9.78
C VAL A 401 33.06 16.49 -9.75
N LYS A 402 33.77 15.56 -9.14
CA LYS A 402 33.31 14.16 -9.04
C LYS A 402 31.99 13.97 -8.26
N PHE A 403 31.67 14.93 -7.36
CA PHE A 403 30.46 14.92 -6.52
C PHE A 403 29.43 15.97 -6.97
N THR A 404 29.70 16.67 -8.06
CA THR A 404 28.72 17.59 -8.68
C THR A 404 27.71 16.72 -9.46
N LEU A 405 26.46 16.75 -9.04
CA LEU A 405 25.33 15.97 -9.58
C LEU A 405 24.66 16.72 -10.70
#